data_6d4b1df0d56305ec8543da2f83912469
#
_entry.id   6d4b1df0d56305ec8543da2f83912469
#
_cell.length_a   1.000
_cell.length_b   1.000
_cell.length_c   1.000
_cell.angle_alpha   90.00
_cell.angle_beta   90.00
_cell.angle_gamma   90.00
#
_symmetry.space_group_name_H-M   'P 1'
#
loop_
_entity.id
_entity.type
_entity.pdbx_description
1 polymer ?
#
loop_
_entity_poly.entity_id
_entity_poly.type
_entity_poly.pdbx_seq_one_letter_code
_entity_poly.pdbx_strand_id
1 'polypeptide(L)'
;AASDMADNVREQAGESRQRMQEMLSAMTDISNSSSEIGKIIKTIEDIAFQTNILALNAAVEAARAGAAGKGFAVVADEVRNLAGKSAEASKNTSALIEGSLHAVDRGTKIANDTAKALQQLTEGVQGVAQTIEEISSASESQAVSVKQVNEGIP
;
A
#
# COMPACT_ATOMS: atom_id res chain seq x y z
N ALA A 1 -16.38 27.48 -22.85
CA ALA A 1 -14.95 27.01 -23.01
C ALA A 1 -14.22 26.92 -21.67
N ALA A 2 -14.06 28.02 -20.89
CA ALA A 2 -13.32 27.95 -19.62
C ALA A 2 -14.13 27.25 -18.52
N SER A 3 -15.45 27.42 -18.48
CA SER A 3 -16.38 26.71 -17.59
C SER A 3 -16.37 25.21 -17.88
N ASP A 4 -16.45 24.82 -19.15
CA ASP A 4 -16.42 23.39 -19.56
C ASP A 4 -15.09 22.72 -19.16
N MET A 5 -13.99 23.47 -19.19
CA MET A 5 -12.67 22.98 -18.78
C MET A 5 -12.61 22.81 -17.25
N ALA A 6 -13.21 23.73 -16.48
CA ALA A 6 -13.29 23.61 -15.04
C ALA A 6 -14.15 22.40 -14.62
N ASP A 7 -15.28 22.16 -15.28
CA ASP A 7 -16.14 20.99 -15.05
C ASP A 7 -15.42 19.68 -15.38
N ASN A 8 -14.70 19.63 -16.49
CA ASN A 8 -13.90 18.44 -16.87
C ASN A 8 -12.79 18.13 -15.85
N VAL A 9 -12.06 19.16 -15.38
CA VAL A 9 -11.02 18.97 -14.35
C VAL A 9 -11.63 18.49 -13.03
N ARG A 10 -12.83 19.02 -12.67
CA ARG A 10 -13.53 18.57 -11.46
C ARG A 10 -13.95 17.11 -11.55
N GLU A 11 -14.47 16.68 -12.70
CA GLU A 11 -14.85 15.28 -12.95
C GLU A 11 -13.63 14.37 -12.86
N GLN A 12 -12.55 14.70 -13.56
CA GLN A 12 -11.30 13.92 -13.53
C GLN A 12 -10.66 13.85 -12.12
N ALA A 13 -10.72 14.94 -11.36
CA ALA A 13 -10.26 14.94 -9.97
C ALA A 13 -11.15 14.07 -9.08
N GLY A 14 -12.46 14.04 -9.32
CA GLY A 14 -13.42 13.16 -8.65
C GLY A 14 -13.11 11.69 -8.88
N GLU A 15 -12.93 11.29 -10.15
CA GLU A 15 -12.52 9.93 -10.51
C GLU A 15 -11.17 9.54 -9.90
N SER A 16 -10.20 10.45 -9.96
CA SER A 16 -8.87 10.21 -9.40
C SER A 16 -8.93 10.00 -7.89
N ARG A 17 -9.79 10.75 -7.18
CA ARG A 17 -10.02 10.56 -5.74
C ARG A 17 -10.65 9.21 -5.44
N GLN A 18 -11.61 8.76 -6.25
CA GLN A 18 -12.20 7.43 -6.08
C GLN A 18 -11.13 6.33 -6.24
N ARG A 19 -10.29 6.42 -7.27
CA ARG A 19 -9.18 5.48 -7.48
C ARG A 19 -8.17 5.49 -6.32
N MET A 20 -7.93 6.65 -5.70
CA MET A 20 -7.09 6.73 -4.49
C MET A 20 -7.73 5.99 -3.31
N GLN A 21 -9.05 6.05 -3.14
CA GLN A 21 -9.75 5.29 -2.10
C GLN A 21 -9.66 3.77 -2.33
N GLU A 22 -9.83 3.34 -3.58
CA GLU A 22 -9.68 1.93 -3.95
C GLU A 22 -8.23 1.45 -3.69
N MET A 23 -7.23 2.28 -4.01
CA MET A 23 -5.83 1.98 -3.72
C MET A 23 -5.55 1.89 -2.22
N LEU A 24 -6.11 2.78 -1.40
CA LEU A 24 -5.99 2.72 0.06
C LEU A 24 -6.61 1.46 0.64
N SER A 25 -7.77 1.03 0.12
CA SER A 25 -8.38 -0.26 0.48
C SER A 25 -7.45 -1.42 0.14
N ALA A 26 -6.93 -1.46 -1.09
CA ALA A 26 -5.99 -2.50 -1.52
C ALA A 26 -4.71 -2.54 -0.66
N MET A 27 -4.16 -1.37 -0.28
CA MET A 27 -3.02 -1.29 0.63
C MET A 27 -3.35 -1.86 2.02
N THR A 28 -4.57 -1.63 2.51
CA THR A 28 -5.03 -2.22 3.78
C THR A 28 -5.12 -3.74 3.68
N ASP A 29 -5.64 -4.27 2.59
CA ASP A 29 -5.74 -5.72 2.36
C ASP A 29 -4.36 -6.37 2.25
N ILE A 30 -3.40 -5.72 1.56
CA ILE A 30 -2.01 -6.18 1.48
C ILE A 30 -1.37 -6.17 2.87
N SER A 31 -1.60 -5.13 3.67
CA SER A 31 -1.09 -5.03 5.05
C SER A 31 -1.61 -6.18 5.92
N ASN A 32 -2.92 -6.44 5.87
CA ASN A 32 -3.55 -7.53 6.63
C ASN A 32 -3.00 -8.89 6.21
N SER A 33 -2.95 -9.15 4.90
CA SER A 33 -2.43 -10.41 4.36
C SER A 33 -0.95 -10.61 4.73
N SER A 34 -0.13 -9.57 4.64
CA SER A 34 1.27 -9.62 5.02
C SER A 34 1.44 -9.90 6.53
N SER A 35 0.60 -9.31 7.36
CA SER A 35 0.59 -9.58 8.81
C SER A 35 0.21 -11.03 9.12
N GLU A 36 -0.77 -11.59 8.40
CA GLU A 36 -1.15 -13.01 8.55
C GLU A 36 -0.02 -13.94 8.11
N ILE A 37 0.62 -13.66 6.97
CA ILE A 37 1.78 -14.42 6.51
C ILE A 37 2.90 -14.36 7.55
N GLY A 38 3.15 -13.21 8.16
CA GLY A 38 4.12 -13.06 9.24
C GLY A 38 3.86 -14.00 10.43
N LYS A 39 2.59 -14.19 10.82
CA LYS A 39 2.20 -15.14 11.87
C LYS A 39 2.46 -16.59 11.45
N ILE A 40 2.16 -16.93 10.20
CA ILE A 40 2.43 -18.26 9.65
C ILE A 40 3.94 -18.56 9.64
N ILE A 41 4.74 -17.62 9.19
CA ILE A 41 6.21 -17.77 9.16
C ILE A 41 6.78 -17.95 10.57
N LYS A 42 6.26 -17.21 11.55
CA LYS A 42 6.65 -17.43 12.96
C LYS A 42 6.29 -18.83 13.45
N THR A 43 5.13 -19.35 13.08
CA THR A 43 4.74 -20.72 13.40
C THR A 43 5.70 -21.74 12.74
N ILE A 44 6.14 -21.48 11.50
CA ILE A 44 7.10 -22.35 10.80
C ILE A 44 8.46 -22.32 11.50
N GLU A 45 8.90 -21.15 11.97
CA GLU A 45 10.14 -21.01 12.76
C GLU A 45 10.05 -21.82 14.06
N ASP A 46 8.92 -21.76 14.77
CA ASP A 46 8.67 -22.53 15.98
C ASP A 46 8.67 -24.04 15.71
N ILE A 47 8.07 -24.48 14.59
CA ILE A 47 8.07 -25.88 14.15
C ILE A 47 9.51 -26.33 13.81
N ALA A 48 10.27 -25.49 13.12
CA ALA A 48 11.66 -25.79 12.80
C ALA A 48 12.51 -25.94 14.07
N PHE A 49 12.30 -25.06 15.05
CA PHE A 49 12.96 -25.16 16.35
C PHE A 49 12.58 -26.48 17.08
N GLN A 50 11.30 -26.81 17.15
CA GLN A 50 10.84 -28.06 17.75
C GLN A 50 11.42 -29.29 17.03
N THR A 51 11.45 -29.27 15.69
CA THR A 51 12.02 -30.33 14.86
C THR A 51 13.54 -30.50 15.14
N ASN A 52 14.25 -29.39 15.31
CA ASN A 52 15.67 -29.42 15.68
C ASN A 52 15.90 -30.08 17.05
N ILE A 53 15.01 -29.77 18.03
CA ILE A 53 15.10 -30.44 19.38
C ILE A 53 14.75 -31.91 19.28
N LEU A 54 13.72 -32.30 18.52
CA LEU A 54 13.36 -33.69 18.29
C LEU A 54 14.48 -34.48 17.62
N ALA A 55 15.12 -33.90 16.62
CA ALA A 55 16.25 -34.50 15.93
C ALA A 55 17.45 -34.65 16.86
N LEU A 56 17.73 -33.69 17.72
CA LEU A 56 18.76 -33.77 18.74
C LEU A 56 18.48 -34.93 19.71
N ASN A 57 17.27 -35.06 20.21
CA ASN A 57 16.87 -36.15 21.09
C ASN A 57 17.01 -37.52 20.39
N ALA A 58 16.62 -37.60 19.10
CA ALA A 58 16.79 -38.82 18.30
C ALA A 58 18.29 -39.18 18.10
N ALA A 59 19.13 -38.17 17.86
CA ALA A 59 20.59 -38.40 17.74
C ALA A 59 21.22 -38.92 19.05
N VAL A 60 20.78 -38.36 20.19
CA VAL A 60 21.21 -38.83 21.52
C VAL A 60 20.82 -40.30 21.77
N GLU A 61 19.55 -40.65 21.46
CA GLU A 61 19.08 -42.04 21.65
C GLU A 61 19.74 -43.01 20.67
N ALA A 62 19.99 -42.56 19.43
CA ALA A 62 20.78 -43.34 18.46
C ALA A 62 22.21 -43.62 18.96
N ALA A 63 22.84 -42.61 19.55
CA ALA A 63 24.16 -42.79 20.17
C ALA A 63 24.12 -43.77 21.35
N ARG A 64 23.04 -43.74 22.14
CA ARG A 64 22.79 -44.66 23.26
C ARG A 64 22.63 -46.13 22.82
N ALA A 65 22.05 -46.35 21.63
CA ALA A 65 21.89 -47.67 21.03
C ALA A 65 23.23 -48.22 20.40
N GLY A 66 24.31 -47.48 20.39
CA GLY A 66 25.61 -47.88 19.92
C GLY A 66 25.64 -48.31 18.44
N ALA A 67 26.17 -49.50 18.17
CA ALA A 67 26.30 -49.97 16.79
C ALA A 67 24.94 -50.13 16.06
N ALA A 68 23.88 -50.47 16.76
CA ALA A 68 22.54 -50.61 16.20
C ALA A 68 21.91 -49.28 15.83
N GLY A 69 22.34 -48.17 16.44
CA GLY A 69 21.79 -46.82 16.23
C GLY A 69 22.44 -46.03 15.09
N LYS A 70 23.55 -46.52 14.46
CA LYS A 70 24.28 -45.73 13.46
C LYS A 70 23.45 -45.19 12.30
N GLY A 71 22.52 -46.00 11.77
CA GLY A 71 21.65 -45.56 10.68
C GLY A 71 20.66 -44.44 11.12
N PHE A 72 20.14 -44.56 12.33
CA PHE A 72 19.28 -43.55 12.93
C PHE A 72 20.01 -42.24 13.24
N ALA A 73 21.27 -42.30 13.66
CA ALA A 73 22.08 -41.11 13.91
C ALA A 73 22.24 -40.27 12.64
N VAL A 74 22.53 -40.89 11.50
CA VAL A 74 22.64 -40.18 10.20
C VAL A 74 21.35 -39.52 9.82
N VAL A 75 20.19 -40.18 10.00
CA VAL A 75 18.87 -39.58 9.71
C VAL A 75 18.58 -38.43 10.67
N ALA A 76 18.88 -38.58 11.94
CA ALA A 76 18.68 -37.52 12.93
C ALA A 76 19.52 -36.26 12.60
N ASP A 77 20.79 -36.44 12.20
CA ASP A 77 21.64 -35.33 11.80
C ASP A 77 21.14 -34.65 10.53
N GLU A 78 20.59 -35.39 9.56
CA GLU A 78 19.99 -34.80 8.35
C GLU A 78 18.72 -34.03 8.67
N VAL A 79 17.84 -34.57 9.53
CA VAL A 79 16.63 -33.86 9.99
C VAL A 79 16.99 -32.59 10.73
N ARG A 80 18.05 -32.63 11.56
CA ARG A 80 18.57 -31.46 12.27
C ARG A 80 19.06 -30.37 11.31
N ASN A 81 19.79 -30.77 10.29
CA ASN A 81 20.30 -29.87 9.25
C ASN A 81 19.12 -29.22 8.48
N LEU A 82 18.12 -30.01 8.13
CA LEU A 82 16.92 -29.55 7.43
C LEU A 82 16.10 -28.55 8.28
N ALA A 83 15.96 -28.83 9.58
CA ALA A 83 15.33 -27.92 10.53
C ALA A 83 16.10 -26.60 10.64
N GLY A 84 17.42 -26.64 10.68
CA GLY A 84 18.25 -25.41 10.65
C GLY A 84 18.04 -24.58 9.39
N LYS A 85 18.02 -25.19 8.22
CA LYS A 85 17.75 -24.53 6.95
C LYS A 85 16.33 -23.93 6.91
N SER A 86 15.34 -24.64 7.46
CA SER A 86 13.96 -24.15 7.54
C SER A 86 13.86 -22.92 8.44
N ALA A 87 14.52 -22.93 9.60
CA ALA A 87 14.56 -21.78 10.50
C ALA A 87 15.20 -20.55 9.83
N GLU A 88 16.32 -20.74 9.12
CA GLU A 88 17.00 -19.68 8.38
C GLU A 88 16.10 -19.11 7.26
N ALA A 89 15.46 -19.96 6.48
CA ALA A 89 14.53 -19.55 5.42
C ALA A 89 13.32 -18.78 6.01
N SER A 90 12.79 -19.21 7.15
CA SER A 90 11.71 -18.51 7.86
C SER A 90 12.14 -17.13 8.32
N LYS A 91 13.34 -17.01 8.91
CA LYS A 91 13.90 -15.73 9.32
C LYS A 91 14.07 -14.75 8.15
N ASN A 92 14.60 -15.24 7.03
CA ASN A 92 14.76 -14.43 5.81
C ASN A 92 13.41 -13.98 5.25
N THR A 93 12.41 -14.86 5.27
CA THR A 93 11.04 -14.54 4.83
C THR A 93 10.38 -13.51 5.77
N SER A 94 10.59 -13.62 7.09
CA SER A 94 10.10 -12.61 8.04
C SER A 94 10.65 -11.22 7.74
N ALA A 95 11.93 -11.11 7.42
CA ALA A 95 12.54 -9.84 7.04
C ALA A 95 11.95 -9.26 5.74
N LEU A 96 11.61 -10.11 4.76
CA LEU A 96 10.95 -9.68 3.52
C LEU A 96 9.51 -9.19 3.79
N ILE A 97 8.77 -9.85 4.67
CA ILE A 97 7.42 -9.44 5.08
C ILE A 97 7.46 -8.09 5.80
N GLU A 98 8.40 -7.91 6.73
CA GLU A 98 8.59 -6.63 7.42
C GLU A 98 8.92 -5.49 6.43
N GLY A 99 9.82 -5.75 5.48
CA GLY A 99 10.11 -4.81 4.39
C GLY A 99 8.88 -4.47 3.54
N SER A 100 8.03 -5.45 3.27
CA SER A 100 6.78 -5.27 2.54
C SER A 100 5.78 -4.40 3.30
N LEU A 101 5.63 -4.63 4.61
CA LEU A 101 4.77 -3.81 5.49
C LEU A 101 5.24 -2.35 5.53
N HIS A 102 6.54 -2.11 5.61
CA HIS A 102 7.10 -0.76 5.52
C HIS A 102 6.84 -0.10 4.15
N ALA A 103 6.90 -0.87 3.06
CA ALA A 103 6.59 -0.35 1.73
C ALA A 103 5.11 0.02 1.60
N VAL A 104 4.21 -0.81 2.14
CA VAL A 104 2.76 -0.55 2.18
C VAL A 104 2.45 0.70 3.01
N ASP A 105 3.07 0.87 4.19
CA ASP A 105 2.88 2.07 5.02
C ASP A 105 3.28 3.35 4.27
N ARG A 106 4.44 3.33 3.60
CA ARG A 106 4.86 4.46 2.75
C ARG A 106 3.90 4.69 1.59
N GLY A 107 3.43 3.63 0.92
CA GLY A 107 2.46 3.72 -0.15
C GLY A 107 1.13 4.33 0.31
N THR A 108 0.63 3.92 1.46
CA THR A 108 -0.56 4.47 2.11
C THR A 108 -0.42 5.97 2.41
N LYS A 109 0.73 6.39 2.89
CA LYS A 109 1.03 7.80 3.15
C LYS A 109 1.00 8.63 1.86
N ILE A 110 1.68 8.15 0.82
CA ILE A 110 1.70 8.82 -0.50
C ILE A 110 0.28 8.92 -1.08
N ALA A 111 -0.52 7.86 -0.98
CA ALA A 111 -1.90 7.85 -1.46
C ALA A 111 -2.77 8.86 -0.71
N ASN A 112 -2.66 8.94 0.61
CA ASN A 112 -3.37 9.94 1.41
C ASN A 112 -2.97 11.37 1.07
N ASP A 113 -1.69 11.63 0.89
CA ASP A 113 -1.20 12.96 0.51
C ASP A 113 -1.67 13.34 -0.90
N THR A 114 -1.69 12.38 -1.83
CA THR A 114 -2.24 12.57 -3.18
C THR A 114 -3.74 12.86 -3.13
N ALA A 115 -4.52 12.13 -2.32
CA ALA A 115 -5.95 12.39 -2.16
C ALA A 115 -6.23 13.79 -1.63
N LYS A 116 -5.43 14.28 -0.67
CA LYS A 116 -5.53 15.67 -0.17
C LYS A 116 -5.19 16.70 -1.25
N ALA A 117 -4.14 16.46 -2.03
CA ALA A 117 -3.77 17.36 -3.13
C ALA A 117 -4.87 17.44 -4.20
N LEU A 118 -5.52 16.31 -4.54
CA LEU A 118 -6.66 16.27 -5.45
C LEU A 118 -7.87 17.05 -4.90
N GLN A 119 -8.10 17.00 -3.59
CA GLN A 119 -9.16 17.80 -2.97
C GLN A 119 -8.86 19.30 -3.07
N GLN A 120 -7.66 19.74 -2.75
CA GLN A 120 -7.24 21.13 -2.88
C GLN A 120 -7.32 21.64 -4.33
N LEU A 121 -6.97 20.76 -5.29
CA LEU A 121 -7.12 21.06 -6.71
C LEU A 121 -8.58 21.29 -7.08
N THR A 122 -9.49 20.44 -6.60
CA THR A 122 -10.94 20.59 -6.85
C THR A 122 -11.46 21.91 -6.28
N GLU A 123 -11.06 22.27 -5.05
CA GLU A 123 -11.44 23.53 -4.42
C GLU A 123 -10.89 24.74 -5.20
N GLY A 124 -9.64 24.67 -5.67
CA GLY A 124 -9.02 25.72 -6.51
C GLY A 124 -9.72 25.89 -7.84
N VAL A 125 -10.09 24.80 -8.51
CA VAL A 125 -10.82 24.84 -9.78
C VAL A 125 -12.21 25.45 -9.60
N GLN A 126 -12.89 25.16 -8.48
CA GLN A 126 -14.17 25.74 -8.15
C GLN A 126 -14.06 27.28 -7.96
N GLY A 127 -13.00 27.76 -7.30
CA GLY A 127 -12.70 29.20 -7.19
C GLY A 127 -12.47 29.86 -8.55
N VAL A 128 -11.75 29.18 -9.44
CA VAL A 128 -11.52 29.68 -10.82
C VAL A 128 -12.84 29.75 -11.59
N ALA A 129 -13.69 28.74 -11.51
CA ALA A 129 -15.00 28.75 -12.16
C ALA A 129 -15.86 29.93 -11.69
N GLN A 130 -15.90 30.19 -10.40
CA GLN A 130 -16.64 31.34 -9.83
C GLN A 130 -16.08 32.68 -10.35
N THR A 131 -14.76 32.83 -10.40
CA THR A 131 -14.11 34.06 -10.93
C THR A 131 -14.47 34.27 -12.41
N ILE A 132 -14.55 33.19 -13.20
CA ILE A 132 -14.96 33.26 -14.61
C ILE A 132 -16.41 33.73 -14.74
N GLU A 133 -17.31 33.25 -13.90
CA GLU A 133 -18.71 33.72 -13.88
C GLU A 133 -18.80 35.22 -13.54
N GLU A 134 -18.04 35.67 -12.55
CA GLU A 134 -17.96 37.09 -12.17
C GLU A 134 -17.44 37.97 -13.32
N ILE A 135 -16.37 37.52 -14.00
CA ILE A 135 -15.80 38.21 -15.17
C ILE A 135 -16.83 38.26 -16.31
N SER A 136 -17.55 37.17 -16.57
CA SER A 136 -18.59 37.11 -17.60
C SER A 136 -19.69 38.09 -17.33
N SER A 137 -20.23 38.14 -16.11
CA SER A 137 -21.25 39.06 -15.68
C SER A 137 -20.81 40.54 -15.77
N ALA A 138 -19.57 40.83 -15.33
CA ALA A 138 -18.97 42.15 -15.43
C ALA A 138 -18.80 42.59 -16.90
N SER A 139 -18.36 41.66 -17.76
CA SER A 139 -18.17 41.93 -19.20
C SER A 139 -19.51 42.22 -19.89
N GLU A 140 -20.58 41.51 -19.54
CA GLU A 140 -21.93 41.75 -20.05
C GLU A 140 -22.45 43.12 -19.63
N SER A 141 -22.25 43.48 -18.36
CA SER A 141 -22.63 44.83 -17.84
C SER A 141 -21.83 45.95 -18.53
N GLN A 142 -20.53 45.72 -18.81
CA GLN A 142 -19.71 46.66 -19.57
C GLN A 142 -20.21 46.80 -21.01
N ALA A 143 -20.57 45.71 -21.68
CA ALA A 143 -21.10 45.75 -23.04
C ALA A 143 -22.38 46.56 -23.12
N VAL A 144 -23.28 46.41 -22.14
CA VAL A 144 -24.49 47.22 -22.03
C VAL A 144 -24.16 48.70 -21.84
N SER A 145 -23.26 49.03 -20.95
CA SER A 145 -22.81 50.41 -20.69
C SER A 145 -22.18 51.07 -21.91
N VAL A 146 -21.31 50.33 -22.62
CA VAL A 146 -20.70 50.83 -23.87
C VAL A 146 -21.77 51.09 -24.94
N LYS A 147 -22.76 50.22 -25.05
CA LYS A 147 -23.87 50.43 -25.98
C LYS A 147 -24.66 51.70 -25.64
N GLN A 148 -24.99 51.92 -24.35
CA GLN A 148 -25.65 53.13 -23.91
C GLN A 148 -24.88 54.42 -24.21
N VAL A 149 -23.56 54.40 -24.00
CA VAL A 149 -22.66 55.53 -24.34
C VAL A 149 -22.69 55.78 -25.85
N ASN A 150 -22.63 54.74 -26.66
CA ASN A 150 -22.63 54.88 -28.12
C ASN A 150 -23.95 55.38 -28.69
N GLU A 151 -25.09 55.02 -28.04
CA GLU A 151 -26.42 55.51 -28.41
C GLU A 151 -26.71 56.94 -27.91
N GLY A 152 -25.98 57.39 -26.88
CA GLY A 152 -26.14 58.76 -26.30
C GLY A 152 -25.20 59.79 -26.88
N ILE A 153 -24.33 59.47 -27.85
CA ILE A 153 -23.46 60.39 -28.56
C ILE A 153 -24.18 60.83 -29.86
N PRO A 154 -24.61 62.10 -29.98
CA PRO A 154 -25.31 62.59 -31.15
C PRO A 154 -24.40 62.67 -32.39
#